data_061de0093145c80f832e680a45c97615
#
_entry.id   061de0093145c80f832e680a45c97615
#
_cell.length_a   1.000
_cell.length_b   1.000
_cell.length_c   1.000
_cell.angle_alpha   90.00
_cell.angle_beta   90.00
_cell.angle_gamma   90.00
#
_symmetry.space_group_name_H-M   'P 1'
#
loop_
_entity.id
_entity.type
_entity.pdbx_description
1 polymer ?
#
loop_
_entity_poly.entity_id
_entity_poly.type
_entity_poly.pdbx_seq_one_letter_code
_entity_poly.pdbx_strand_id
1 'polypeptide(L)'
;SFCETYRKINILGPFSNALYNKIKKATYWLETLTDSKTGDVPNIGANDGARIFNMFNFDYRDFRNSVQWANLIFNNRFIYSITENQHKIYNQLGIIVKSAWKDNPIQEALLMGNDDGFFIYRKADLLLVFKRPFFKFRPSHSDALHVDLWINGENVLRDGGSYSYNSTIEKSRYYYGVASHNSIQFDSRDQMPKVGRFLFGSWLK
;
A
#
# COMPACT_ATOMS: atom_id res chain seq x y z
N SER A 1 -8.28 21.31 -4.83
CA SER A 1 -7.25 20.28 -4.99
C SER A 1 -6.58 19.99 -3.65
N PHE A 2 -5.86 18.87 -3.53
CA PHE A 2 -5.12 18.51 -2.30
C PHE A 2 -4.12 19.62 -1.88
N CYS A 3 -3.46 20.27 -2.83
CA CYS A 3 -2.57 21.40 -2.55
C CYS A 3 -3.29 22.65 -2.10
N GLU A 4 -4.49 22.87 -2.59
CA GLU A 4 -5.33 23.97 -2.13
C GLU A 4 -5.84 23.69 -0.71
N THR A 5 -6.16 22.43 -0.43
CA THR A 5 -6.47 21.96 0.91
C THR A 5 -5.24 22.03 1.82
N TYR A 6 -4.06 21.66 1.36
CA TYR A 6 -2.79 21.80 2.08
C TYR A 6 -2.43 23.27 2.36
N ARG A 7 -2.61 24.16 1.37
CA ARG A 7 -2.44 25.61 1.57
C ARG A 7 -3.46 26.16 2.57
N LYS A 8 -4.72 25.75 2.49
CA LYS A 8 -5.76 26.12 3.45
C LYS A 8 -5.49 25.60 4.86
N ILE A 9 -4.97 24.38 4.99
CA ILE A 9 -4.56 23.82 6.27
C ILE A 9 -3.37 24.56 6.87
N ASN A 10 -2.41 24.99 6.06
CA ASN A 10 -1.31 25.85 6.51
C ASN A 10 -1.79 27.25 6.96
N ILE A 11 -2.90 27.74 6.39
CA ILE A 11 -3.57 28.97 6.86
C ILE A 11 -4.32 28.71 8.18
N LEU A 12 -4.82 27.48 8.38
CA LEU A 12 -5.54 27.09 9.60
C LEU A 12 -4.62 26.56 10.72
N GLY A 13 -3.31 26.50 10.47
CA GLY A 13 -2.29 25.99 11.38
C GLY A 13 -1.67 24.66 10.93
N PRO A 14 -0.45 24.36 11.35
CA PRO A 14 0.22 23.11 10.96
C PRO A 14 -0.48 21.91 11.59
N PHE A 15 -0.47 20.77 10.90
CA PHE A 15 -0.81 19.50 11.51
C PHE A 15 0.02 19.24 12.76
N SER A 16 -0.53 18.54 13.74
CA SER A 16 0.25 18.16 14.93
C SER A 16 1.46 17.32 14.53
N ASN A 17 2.55 17.45 15.29
CA ASN A 17 3.76 16.64 15.09
C ASN A 17 3.45 15.12 15.06
N ALA A 18 2.50 14.69 15.88
CA ALA A 18 2.05 13.30 15.92
C ALA A 18 1.44 12.86 14.57
N LEU A 19 0.63 13.70 13.94
CA LEU A 19 0.04 13.41 12.63
C LEU A 19 1.11 13.41 11.54
N TYR A 20 2.02 14.40 11.52
CA TYR A 20 3.16 14.42 10.59
C TYR A 20 3.99 13.14 10.67
N ASN A 21 4.30 12.69 11.89
CA ASN A 21 5.07 11.47 12.08
C ASN A 21 4.34 10.22 11.59
N LYS A 22 3.02 10.15 11.79
CA LYS A 22 2.21 9.04 11.24
C LYS A 22 2.21 9.04 9.71
N ILE A 23 2.04 10.20 9.08
CA ILE A 23 2.05 10.32 7.62
C ILE A 23 3.42 9.95 7.05
N LYS A 24 4.52 10.40 7.65
CA LYS A 24 5.87 10.02 7.25
C LYS A 24 6.10 8.51 7.33
N LYS A 25 5.67 7.87 8.42
CA LYS A 25 5.74 6.41 8.57
C LYS A 25 4.91 5.68 7.51
N ALA A 26 3.69 6.14 7.24
CA ALA A 26 2.84 5.57 6.20
C ALA A 26 3.44 5.74 4.80
N THR A 27 4.04 6.91 4.53
CA THR A 27 4.75 7.16 3.27
C THR A 27 5.95 6.21 3.11
N TYR A 28 6.77 6.08 4.14
CA TYR A 28 7.91 5.16 4.14
C TYR A 28 7.48 3.70 3.96
N TRP A 29 6.40 3.30 4.63
CA TRP A 29 5.82 1.96 4.50
C TRP A 29 5.36 1.69 3.05
N LEU A 30 4.59 2.60 2.44
CA LEU A 30 4.14 2.46 1.06
C LEU A 30 5.32 2.47 0.08
N GLU A 31 6.32 3.34 0.27
CA GLU A 31 7.54 3.38 -0.55
C GLU A 31 8.28 2.05 -0.49
N THR A 32 8.41 1.45 0.72
CA THR A 32 9.07 0.17 0.89
C THR A 32 8.35 -0.97 0.15
N LEU A 33 7.03 -0.93 0.07
CA LEU A 33 6.23 -1.93 -0.63
C LEU A 33 6.18 -1.72 -2.15
N THR A 34 6.42 -0.51 -2.63
CA THR A 34 6.29 -0.19 -4.06
C THR A 34 7.47 -0.76 -4.85
N ASP A 35 7.17 -1.57 -5.85
CA ASP A 35 8.18 -1.99 -6.83
C ASP A 35 8.58 -0.80 -7.71
N SER A 36 9.89 -0.55 -7.82
CA SER A 36 10.39 0.64 -8.52
C SER A 36 10.22 0.56 -10.04
N LYS A 37 10.18 -0.65 -10.61
CA LYS A 37 10.08 -0.88 -12.05
C LYS A 37 8.63 -0.79 -12.53
N THR A 38 7.75 -1.50 -11.86
CA THR A 38 6.32 -1.60 -12.24
C THR A 38 5.44 -0.55 -11.57
N GLY A 39 5.83 -0.06 -10.39
CA GLY A 39 5.01 0.80 -9.53
C GLY A 39 3.96 0.05 -8.72
N ASP A 40 3.85 -1.26 -8.91
CA ASP A 40 2.87 -2.09 -8.23
C ASP A 40 3.28 -2.38 -6.77
N VAL A 41 2.34 -2.82 -5.98
CA VAL A 41 2.51 -3.18 -4.56
C VAL A 41 1.83 -4.52 -4.27
N PRO A 42 2.21 -5.22 -3.20
CA PRO A 42 1.48 -6.38 -2.71
C PRO A 42 -0.02 -6.07 -2.56
N ASN A 43 -0.88 -6.98 -3.02
CA ASN A 43 -2.34 -6.79 -3.06
C ASN A 43 -3.00 -7.11 -1.70
N ILE A 44 -2.41 -6.67 -0.62
CA ILE A 44 -2.80 -6.98 0.75
C ILE A 44 -4.04 -6.19 1.19
N GLY A 45 -4.97 -6.88 1.84
CA GLY A 45 -6.16 -6.29 2.42
C GLY A 45 -7.26 -5.96 1.41
N ALA A 46 -8.30 -5.26 1.87
CA ALA A 46 -9.45 -4.92 1.03
C ALA A 46 -9.11 -3.85 0.00
N ASN A 47 -9.21 -4.21 -1.27
CA ASN A 47 -9.01 -3.30 -2.38
C ASN A 47 -9.93 -3.70 -3.54
N ASP A 48 -10.83 -2.82 -3.95
CA ASP A 48 -11.74 -3.01 -5.10
C ASP A 48 -11.31 -2.21 -6.34
N GLY A 49 -10.10 -1.62 -6.31
CA GLY A 49 -9.58 -0.80 -7.39
C GLY A 49 -10.09 0.64 -7.42
N ALA A 50 -10.84 1.09 -6.41
CA ALA A 50 -11.32 2.45 -6.34
C ALA A 50 -10.16 3.46 -6.24
N ARG A 51 -10.18 4.47 -7.11
CA ARG A 51 -9.25 5.58 -7.10
C ARG A 51 -10.01 6.88 -6.88
N ILE A 52 -9.80 7.51 -5.73
CA ILE A 52 -10.50 8.76 -5.35
C ILE A 52 -9.98 9.96 -6.16
N PHE A 53 -8.68 10.01 -6.41
CA PHE A 53 -8.02 11.07 -7.18
C PHE A 53 -7.20 10.49 -8.33
N ASN A 54 -7.61 10.82 -9.56
CA ASN A 54 -6.85 10.51 -10.76
C ASN A 54 -6.24 11.80 -11.32
N MET A 55 -5.15 12.27 -10.71
CA MET A 55 -4.46 13.48 -11.18
C MET A 55 -3.58 13.23 -12.39
N PHE A 56 -3.22 11.96 -12.63
CA PHE A 56 -2.37 11.53 -13.73
C PHE A 56 -3.01 10.32 -14.38
N ASN A 57 -2.90 10.20 -15.69
CA ASN A 57 -3.42 9.06 -16.43
C ASN A 57 -2.45 7.86 -16.35
N PHE A 58 -2.37 7.23 -15.16
CA PHE A 58 -1.58 6.03 -14.93
C PHE A 58 -2.47 4.85 -14.59
N ASP A 59 -1.91 3.64 -14.69
CA ASP A 59 -2.55 2.44 -14.19
C ASP A 59 -2.92 2.60 -12.70
N TYR A 60 -4.06 2.06 -12.29
CA TYR A 60 -4.49 2.15 -10.89
C TYR A 60 -3.57 1.36 -9.94
N ARG A 61 -2.80 0.42 -10.48
CA ARG A 61 -1.78 -0.35 -9.75
C ARG A 61 -0.42 0.35 -9.69
N ASP A 62 -0.20 1.46 -10.38
CA ASP A 62 1.04 2.23 -10.29
C ASP A 62 0.99 3.23 -9.13
N PHE A 63 1.61 2.88 -8.01
CA PHE A 63 1.66 3.68 -6.79
C PHE A 63 2.82 4.68 -6.75
N ARG A 64 3.74 4.68 -7.75
CA ARG A 64 4.91 5.58 -7.75
C ARG A 64 4.52 7.04 -7.62
N ASN A 65 3.43 7.44 -8.26
CA ASN A 65 2.94 8.83 -8.14
C ASN A 65 2.46 9.17 -6.74
N SER A 66 1.76 8.27 -6.07
CA SER A 66 1.30 8.47 -4.69
C SER A 66 2.49 8.57 -3.73
N VAL A 67 3.49 7.69 -3.90
CA VAL A 67 4.74 7.71 -3.13
C VAL A 67 5.52 9.00 -3.38
N GLN A 68 5.70 9.38 -4.66
CA GLN A 68 6.39 10.61 -5.06
C GLN A 68 5.74 11.85 -4.46
N TRP A 69 4.42 11.93 -4.58
CA TRP A 69 3.64 13.04 -4.06
C TRP A 69 3.74 13.18 -2.54
N ALA A 70 3.58 12.07 -1.82
CA ALA A 70 3.71 12.06 -0.37
C ALA A 70 5.13 12.44 0.09
N ASN A 71 6.16 11.93 -0.58
CA ASN A 71 7.54 12.27 -0.27
C ASN A 71 7.87 13.74 -0.54
N LEU A 72 7.35 14.32 -1.63
CA LEU A 72 7.53 15.75 -1.91
C LEU A 72 6.92 16.63 -0.82
N ILE A 73 5.71 16.30 -0.38
CA ILE A 73 5.00 17.11 0.61
C ILE A 73 5.56 16.96 2.02
N PHE A 74 5.82 15.72 2.45
CA PHE A 74 6.09 15.42 3.86
C PHE A 74 7.56 15.18 4.17
N ASN A 75 8.38 14.80 3.20
CA ASN A 75 9.78 14.44 3.38
C ASN A 75 10.74 15.33 2.59
N ASN A 76 10.23 16.21 1.73
CA ASN A 76 11.03 17.01 0.78
C ASN A 76 12.03 16.14 -0.01
N ARG A 77 11.58 14.92 -0.38
CA ARG A 77 12.36 13.94 -1.15
C ARG A 77 11.76 13.73 -2.52
N PHE A 78 12.63 13.63 -3.50
CA PHE A 78 12.31 13.21 -4.86
C PHE A 78 12.83 11.78 -5.07
N ILE A 79 11.99 10.88 -5.55
CA ILE A 79 12.29 9.45 -5.54
C ILE A 79 12.36 8.87 -6.94
N TYR A 80 11.39 9.22 -7.79
CA TYR A 80 11.26 8.69 -9.14
C TYR A 80 11.45 9.79 -10.18
N SER A 81 12.03 9.45 -11.33
CA SER A 81 12.06 10.34 -12.50
C SER A 81 10.63 10.70 -12.91
N ILE A 82 10.42 11.92 -13.35
CA ILE A 82 9.12 12.42 -13.76
C ILE A 82 9.11 12.76 -15.24
N THR A 83 7.96 12.62 -15.86
CA THR A 83 7.70 13.07 -17.21
C THR A 83 7.56 14.59 -17.28
N GLU A 84 7.69 15.16 -18.47
CA GLU A 84 7.50 16.61 -18.69
C GLU A 84 6.09 17.07 -18.25
N ASN A 85 5.07 16.25 -18.48
CA ASN A 85 3.71 16.54 -18.04
C ASN A 85 3.58 16.58 -16.51
N GLN A 86 4.21 15.64 -15.80
CA GLN A 86 4.25 15.65 -14.34
C GLN A 86 4.98 16.89 -13.82
N HIS A 87 6.08 17.28 -14.46
CA HIS A 87 6.82 18.50 -14.13
C HIS A 87 5.94 19.74 -14.24
N LYS A 88 5.16 19.88 -15.33
CA LYS A 88 4.20 20.97 -15.51
C LYS A 88 3.15 21.00 -14.39
N ILE A 89 2.59 19.86 -14.05
CA ILE A 89 1.58 19.74 -12.97
C ILE A 89 2.18 20.11 -11.62
N TYR A 90 3.37 19.61 -11.29
CA TYR A 90 4.03 19.94 -10.03
C TYR A 90 4.31 21.45 -9.93
N ASN A 91 4.77 22.08 -11.01
CA ASN A 91 4.99 23.52 -11.05
C ASN A 91 3.69 24.32 -10.84
N GLN A 92 2.58 23.90 -11.47
CA GLN A 92 1.27 24.53 -11.26
C GLN A 92 0.77 24.42 -9.82
N LEU A 93 1.20 23.36 -9.12
CA LEU A 93 0.90 23.13 -7.71
C LEU A 93 1.88 23.86 -6.77
N GLY A 94 2.84 24.61 -7.32
CA GLY A 94 3.85 25.36 -6.57
C GLY A 94 4.95 24.48 -5.99
N ILE A 95 5.13 23.28 -6.54
CA ILE A 95 6.21 22.37 -6.16
C ILE A 95 7.37 22.58 -7.15
N ILE A 96 8.47 23.14 -6.64
CA ILE A 96 9.67 23.37 -7.45
C ILE A 96 10.44 22.05 -7.59
N VAL A 97 10.46 21.52 -8.81
CA VAL A 97 11.22 20.31 -9.13
C VAL A 97 12.57 20.73 -9.72
N LYS A 98 13.64 20.39 -9.03
CA LYS A 98 15.01 20.63 -9.53
C LYS A 98 15.37 19.57 -10.57
N SER A 99 15.81 19.96 -11.74
CA SER A 99 16.07 19.10 -12.91
C SER A 99 17.20 18.07 -12.74
N ALA A 100 17.93 18.10 -11.64
CA ALA A 100 19.08 17.23 -11.39
C ALA A 100 18.81 16.06 -10.42
N TRP A 101 17.56 15.73 -10.17
CA TRP A 101 17.21 14.68 -9.22
C TRP A 101 17.24 13.30 -9.89
N LYS A 102 18.00 12.39 -9.29
CA LYS A 102 18.10 10.99 -9.73
C LYS A 102 17.10 10.14 -8.97
N ASP A 103 16.70 9.03 -9.59
CA ASP A 103 15.90 8.01 -8.92
C ASP A 103 16.60 7.51 -7.66
N ASN A 104 15.88 7.55 -6.54
CA ASN A 104 16.39 7.14 -5.24
C ASN A 104 15.33 6.40 -4.43
N PRO A 105 14.74 5.32 -4.96
CA PRO A 105 13.83 4.48 -4.21
C PRO A 105 14.57 3.69 -3.13
N ILE A 106 13.84 3.25 -2.11
CA ILE A 106 14.39 2.39 -1.06
C ILE A 106 14.87 1.07 -1.66
N GLN A 107 16.17 0.78 -1.53
CA GLN A 107 16.80 -0.45 -2.02
C GLN A 107 16.93 -1.52 -0.93
N GLU A 108 16.98 -1.11 0.34
CA GLU A 108 17.08 -2.03 1.46
C GLU A 108 16.24 -1.54 2.63
N ALA A 109 15.42 -2.41 3.17
CA ALA A 109 14.61 -2.14 4.34
C ALA A 109 14.27 -3.44 5.08
N LEU A 110 14.26 -3.35 6.40
CA LEU A 110 13.73 -4.37 7.29
C LEU A 110 12.75 -3.70 8.24
N LEU A 111 11.47 -3.94 8.02
CA LEU A 111 10.39 -3.44 8.87
C LEU A 111 9.80 -4.59 9.67
N MET A 112 9.90 -4.49 10.98
CA MET A 112 9.29 -5.42 11.93
C MET A 112 8.33 -4.62 12.78
N GLY A 113 7.09 -4.51 12.31
CA GLY A 113 6.04 -3.84 13.06
C GLY A 113 5.64 -4.65 14.29
N ASN A 114 5.87 -4.10 15.47
CA ASN A 114 5.32 -4.71 16.69
C ASN A 114 3.80 -4.58 16.73
N ASP A 115 3.27 -3.58 16.02
CA ASP A 115 1.89 -3.12 16.14
C ASP A 115 1.06 -3.21 14.87
N ASP A 116 1.67 -3.44 13.70
CA ASP A 116 0.98 -3.42 12.40
C ASP A 116 0.72 -4.81 11.81
N GLY A 117 1.23 -5.84 12.43
CA GLY A 117 1.02 -7.21 11.98
C GLY A 117 1.81 -7.62 10.73
N PHE A 118 2.78 -6.81 10.30
CA PHE A 118 3.60 -7.11 9.13
C PHE A 118 5.08 -7.24 9.47
N PHE A 119 5.73 -8.15 8.76
CA PHE A 119 7.18 -8.20 8.60
C PHE A 119 7.47 -7.93 7.13
N ILE A 120 8.32 -6.95 6.83
CA ILE A 120 8.66 -6.56 5.46
C ILE A 120 10.19 -6.58 5.34
N TYR A 121 10.67 -7.31 4.37
CA TYR A 121 12.08 -7.35 4.01
C TYR A 121 12.23 -6.97 2.54
N ARG A 122 13.04 -5.93 2.28
CA ARG A 122 13.43 -5.51 0.92
C ARG A 122 14.93 -5.50 0.81
N LYS A 123 15.44 -6.07 -0.28
CA LYS A 123 16.85 -5.98 -0.65
C LYS A 123 16.97 -5.99 -2.17
N ALA A 124 17.41 -4.88 -2.74
CA ALA A 124 17.45 -4.69 -4.20
C ALA A 124 16.09 -5.06 -4.85
N ASP A 125 16.09 -6.02 -5.75
CA ASP A 125 14.92 -6.48 -6.50
C ASP A 125 14.08 -7.56 -5.76
N LEU A 126 14.41 -7.85 -4.50
CA LEU A 126 13.65 -8.77 -3.64
C LEU A 126 12.76 -7.99 -2.67
N LEU A 127 11.46 -8.31 -2.62
CA LEU A 127 10.55 -7.87 -1.58
C LEU A 127 9.82 -9.08 -1.02
N LEU A 128 9.94 -9.29 0.29
CA LEU A 128 9.18 -10.28 1.05
C LEU A 128 8.27 -9.55 2.04
N VAL A 129 7.00 -9.88 2.01
CA VAL A 129 6.02 -9.42 3.00
C VAL A 129 5.41 -10.64 3.68
N PHE A 130 5.47 -10.66 4.99
CA PHE A 130 4.85 -11.70 5.80
C PHE A 130 3.81 -11.05 6.72
N LYS A 131 2.59 -11.56 6.69
CA LYS A 131 1.50 -11.10 7.55
C LYS A 131 1.42 -11.95 8.79
N ARG A 132 1.66 -11.34 9.94
CA ARG A 132 1.53 -11.99 11.25
C ARG A 132 0.05 -12.24 11.59
N PRO A 133 -0.27 -13.26 12.38
CA PRO A 133 -1.64 -13.56 12.81
C PRO A 133 -2.10 -12.59 13.90
N PHE A 134 -2.13 -11.30 13.60
CA PHE A 134 -2.46 -10.24 14.55
C PHE A 134 -3.35 -9.19 13.91
N PHE A 135 -4.58 -9.10 14.36
CA PHE A 135 -5.57 -8.15 13.84
C PHE A 135 -6.01 -7.16 14.92
N LYS A 136 -5.57 -5.92 14.82
CA LYS A 136 -6.04 -4.80 15.67
C LYS A 136 -7.36 -4.21 15.21
N PHE A 137 -7.60 -4.25 13.91
CA PHE A 137 -8.78 -3.71 13.26
C PHE A 137 -9.53 -4.84 12.57
N ARG A 138 -10.77 -4.57 12.19
CA ARG A 138 -11.60 -5.51 11.45
C ARG A 138 -10.84 -6.13 10.28
N PRO A 139 -10.57 -7.45 10.32
CA PRO A 139 -9.89 -8.11 9.21
C PRO A 139 -10.76 -8.08 7.96
N SER A 140 -10.14 -7.89 6.82
CA SER A 140 -10.81 -7.93 5.51
C SER A 140 -10.79 -9.34 4.91
N HIS A 141 -9.73 -10.09 5.21
CA HIS A 141 -9.46 -11.43 4.68
C HIS A 141 -9.01 -12.38 5.80
N SER A 142 -9.15 -13.70 5.57
CA SER A 142 -8.54 -14.74 6.38
C SER A 142 -7.13 -15.03 5.87
N ASP A 143 -6.24 -14.07 6.03
CA ASP A 143 -4.90 -14.01 5.42
C ASP A 143 -3.77 -13.96 6.46
N ALA A 144 -4.01 -14.47 7.66
CA ALA A 144 -2.96 -14.65 8.65
C ALA A 144 -1.87 -15.60 8.12
N LEU A 145 -0.61 -15.31 8.42
CA LEU A 145 0.57 -16.03 7.92
C LEU A 145 0.76 -15.98 6.39
N HIS A 146 0.06 -15.07 5.72
CA HIS A 146 0.25 -14.87 4.28
C HIS A 146 1.67 -14.39 3.98
N VAL A 147 2.24 -14.99 2.94
CA VAL A 147 3.54 -14.60 2.36
C VAL A 147 3.31 -14.01 0.98
N ASP A 148 3.77 -12.78 0.76
CA ASP A 148 3.84 -12.15 -0.56
C ASP A 148 5.30 -12.00 -0.94
N LEU A 149 5.69 -12.47 -2.13
CA LEU A 149 7.08 -12.50 -2.58
C LEU A 149 7.20 -11.90 -3.97
N TRP A 150 8.08 -10.91 -4.09
CA TRP A 150 8.46 -10.28 -5.34
C TRP A 150 9.93 -10.52 -5.65
N ILE A 151 10.23 -10.87 -6.89
CA ILE A 151 11.59 -11.06 -7.39
C ILE A 151 11.70 -10.36 -8.75
N ASN A 152 12.64 -9.45 -8.90
CA ASN A 152 12.87 -8.70 -10.14
C ASN A 152 11.64 -7.97 -10.72
N GLY A 153 10.71 -7.51 -9.86
CA GLY A 153 9.48 -6.83 -10.27
C GLY A 153 8.32 -7.77 -10.58
N GLU A 154 8.51 -9.08 -10.45
CA GLU A 154 7.45 -10.08 -10.59
C GLU A 154 6.95 -10.53 -9.21
N ASN A 155 5.63 -10.51 -9.03
CA ASN A 155 4.99 -11.05 -7.82
C ASN A 155 4.83 -12.57 -7.94
N VAL A 156 5.81 -13.30 -7.39
CA VAL A 156 5.93 -14.77 -7.48
C VAL A 156 4.93 -15.48 -6.55
N LEU A 157 4.77 -14.96 -5.32
CA LEU A 157 3.74 -15.42 -4.38
C LEU A 157 2.76 -14.27 -4.16
N ARG A 158 1.67 -14.31 -4.89
CA ARG A 158 0.71 -13.21 -4.96
C ARG A 158 -0.48 -13.42 -4.03
N ASP A 159 -0.92 -12.34 -3.39
CA ASP A 159 -2.22 -12.28 -2.72
C ASP A 159 -3.36 -12.22 -3.75
N GLY A 160 -4.39 -13.02 -3.56
CA GLY A 160 -5.59 -13.03 -4.42
C GLY A 160 -6.39 -11.73 -4.38
N GLY A 161 -6.24 -10.94 -3.33
CA GLY A 161 -6.97 -9.68 -3.13
C GLY A 161 -8.46 -9.86 -2.90
N SER A 162 -9.23 -8.81 -3.14
CA SER A 162 -10.69 -8.80 -2.88
C SER A 162 -11.53 -9.17 -4.11
N TYR A 163 -10.95 -9.19 -5.31
CA TYR A 163 -11.63 -9.32 -6.60
C TYR A 163 -12.68 -8.21 -6.81
N SER A 164 -13.84 -8.31 -6.15
CA SER A 164 -14.91 -7.30 -6.23
C SER A 164 -15.84 -7.39 -5.02
N TYR A 165 -16.30 -6.25 -4.53
CA TYR A 165 -17.30 -6.20 -3.45
C TYR A 165 -18.69 -6.65 -3.91
N ASN A 166 -18.98 -6.62 -5.22
CA ASN A 166 -20.25 -7.02 -5.84
C ASN A 166 -20.14 -8.34 -6.60
N SER A 167 -19.40 -9.32 -6.06
CA SER A 167 -19.28 -10.65 -6.63
C SER A 167 -20.31 -11.63 -6.06
N THR A 168 -20.39 -12.84 -6.65
CA THR A 168 -21.18 -13.95 -6.11
C THR A 168 -20.65 -14.38 -4.73
N ILE A 169 -21.47 -15.09 -3.96
CA ILE A 169 -21.10 -15.57 -2.63
C ILE A 169 -19.89 -16.50 -2.71
N GLU A 170 -19.82 -17.38 -3.70
CA GLU A 170 -18.71 -18.34 -3.90
C GLU A 170 -17.41 -17.61 -4.19
N LYS A 171 -17.42 -16.66 -5.13
CA LYS A 171 -16.22 -15.84 -5.45
C LYS A 171 -15.78 -15.03 -4.22
N SER A 172 -16.72 -14.38 -3.55
CA SER A 172 -16.42 -13.63 -2.32
C SER A 172 -15.78 -14.55 -1.27
N ARG A 173 -16.35 -15.77 -1.06
CA ARG A 173 -15.82 -16.73 -0.10
C ARG A 173 -14.39 -17.14 -0.46
N TYR A 174 -14.12 -17.42 -1.74
CA TYR A 174 -12.78 -17.77 -2.20
C TYR A 174 -11.79 -16.66 -1.92
N TYR A 175 -12.05 -15.42 -2.39
CA TYR A 175 -11.09 -14.31 -2.30
C TYR A 175 -10.90 -13.75 -0.89
N TYR A 176 -11.89 -13.86 0.00
CA TYR A 176 -11.73 -13.45 1.40
C TYR A 176 -11.28 -14.60 2.32
N GLY A 177 -11.33 -15.82 1.82
CA GLY A 177 -10.91 -17.03 2.55
C GLY A 177 -9.44 -17.33 2.39
N VAL A 178 -8.94 -18.29 3.17
CA VAL A 178 -7.53 -18.73 3.18
C VAL A 178 -7.08 -19.24 1.82
N ALA A 179 -7.97 -19.84 1.03
CA ALA A 179 -7.63 -20.51 -0.23
C ALA A 179 -7.07 -19.58 -1.32
N SER A 180 -7.28 -18.26 -1.23
CA SER A 180 -6.73 -17.26 -2.16
C SER A 180 -5.42 -16.61 -1.70
N HIS A 181 -4.86 -17.08 -0.57
CA HIS A 181 -3.68 -16.54 0.05
C HIS A 181 -2.57 -17.58 0.16
N ASN A 182 -1.31 -17.15 0.12
CA ASN A 182 -0.15 -18.02 0.35
C ASN A 182 0.04 -18.24 1.86
N SER A 183 -0.84 -19.03 2.45
CA SER A 183 -0.96 -19.23 3.89
C SER A 183 -1.24 -20.70 4.22
N ILE A 184 -1.39 -21.01 5.51
CA ILE A 184 -1.67 -22.33 6.01
C ILE A 184 -3.18 -22.49 6.24
N GLN A 185 -3.76 -23.52 5.62
CA GLN A 185 -5.15 -23.89 5.83
C GLN A 185 -5.22 -25.27 6.51
N PHE A 186 -6.03 -25.39 7.56
CA PHE A 186 -6.26 -26.66 8.27
C PHE A 186 -7.67 -27.18 7.96
N ASP A 187 -7.79 -28.46 7.65
CA ASP A 187 -9.07 -29.17 7.41
C ASP A 187 -9.98 -28.45 6.41
N SER A 188 -9.40 -27.78 5.40
CA SER A 188 -10.15 -26.98 4.41
C SER A 188 -11.05 -25.89 5.03
N ARG A 189 -10.72 -25.43 6.24
CA ARG A 189 -11.45 -24.37 6.95
C ARG A 189 -10.73 -23.03 6.86
N ASP A 190 -11.51 -21.95 6.84
CA ASP A 190 -10.96 -20.61 6.98
C ASP A 190 -10.48 -20.39 8.42
N GLN A 191 -9.44 -19.56 8.57
CA GLN A 191 -8.84 -19.23 9.88
C GLN A 191 -9.82 -18.47 10.79
N MET A 192 -10.78 -17.77 10.21
CA MET A 192 -11.79 -17.00 10.94
C MET A 192 -13.18 -17.24 10.32
N PRO A 193 -14.23 -17.48 11.16
CA PRO A 193 -15.59 -17.67 10.65
C PRO A 193 -16.14 -16.36 10.10
N LYS A 194 -16.63 -16.39 8.86
CA LYS A 194 -17.30 -15.26 8.24
C LYS A 194 -18.77 -15.22 8.68
N VAL A 195 -19.18 -14.16 9.37
CA VAL A 195 -20.54 -13.98 9.91
C VAL A 195 -21.37 -12.99 9.09
N GLY A 196 -20.79 -12.30 8.15
CA GLY A 196 -21.44 -11.37 7.24
C GLY A 196 -20.58 -11.03 6.04
N ARG A 197 -21.10 -10.25 5.10
CA ARG A 197 -20.41 -9.92 3.85
C ARG A 197 -19.03 -9.31 4.09
N PHE A 198 -18.89 -8.46 5.12
CA PHE A 198 -17.67 -7.74 5.47
C PHE A 198 -17.24 -7.99 6.93
N LEU A 199 -17.73 -9.06 7.56
CA LEU A 199 -17.48 -9.32 8.98
C LEU A 199 -16.99 -10.74 9.22
N PHE A 200 -15.91 -10.83 9.99
CA PHE A 200 -15.45 -12.07 10.63
C PHE A 200 -15.84 -12.07 12.11
N GLY A 201 -16.31 -13.20 12.61
CA GLY A 201 -16.82 -13.33 13.98
C GLY A 201 -15.72 -13.35 15.03
N SER A 202 -14.81 -14.32 14.94
CA SER A 202 -13.69 -14.47 15.87
C SER A 202 -12.40 -14.09 15.17
N TRP A 203 -11.63 -13.17 15.74
CA TRP A 203 -10.36 -12.71 15.16
C TRP A 203 -9.20 -13.41 15.85
N LEU A 204 -8.17 -13.71 15.06
CA LEU A 204 -6.89 -14.15 15.59
C LEU A 204 -6.23 -13.00 16.37
N LYS A 205 -5.60 -13.34 17.49
CA LYS A 205 -4.91 -12.40 18.39
C LYS A 205 -3.45 -12.80 18.54
#